data_77debe056d19277c41a7b1919a0d0ad4
#
_entry.id   77debe056d19277c41a7b1919a0d0ad4
#
_cell.length_a   1.000
_cell.length_b   1.000
_cell.length_c   1.000
_cell.angle_alpha   90.00
_cell.angle_beta   90.00
_cell.angle_gamma   90.00
#
_symmetry.space_group_name_H-M   'P 1'
#
loop_
_entity.id
_entity.type
_entity.pdbx_description
1 polymer ?
#
loop_
_entity_poly.entity_id
_entity_poly.type
_entity_poly.pdbx_seq_one_letter_code
_entity_poly.pdbx_strand_id
1 'polypeptide(L)'
;IRTPEASMAASKVSAVPAVREFLFGLQQDIAAKNDCVMDGRDIGTVVLPHAQVKIFLTASAEERARRRYKELIEKGEKVEYENVLAEMKQRDYNDSNRAIAPLRAAPDAITVDTTELSLDESIEKIKNVIKENL
;
A
#
# COMPACT_ATOMS: atom_id res chain seq x y z
N ILE A 1 6.13 1.34 -15.71
CA ILE A 1 5.03 1.62 -14.76
C ILE A 1 5.55 1.85 -13.32
N ARG A 2 6.73 1.38 -12.96
CA ARG A 2 7.30 1.53 -11.59
C ARG A 2 8.36 2.65 -11.51
N THR A 3 8.17 3.74 -12.27
CA THR A 3 9.02 4.93 -12.16
C THR A 3 8.42 5.92 -11.16
N PRO A 4 9.21 6.87 -10.60
CA PRO A 4 8.71 7.93 -9.73
C PRO A 4 7.58 8.75 -10.39
N GLU A 5 7.73 9.10 -11.66
CA GLU A 5 6.74 9.87 -12.42
C GLU A 5 5.42 9.10 -12.57
N ALA A 6 5.48 7.81 -12.91
CA ALA A 6 4.28 6.96 -13.00
C ALA A 6 3.60 6.81 -11.65
N SER A 7 4.36 6.69 -10.57
CA SER A 7 3.84 6.61 -9.21
C SER A 7 3.12 7.91 -8.81
N MET A 8 3.71 9.06 -9.14
CA MET A 8 3.12 10.38 -8.89
C MET A 8 1.84 10.58 -9.73
N ALA A 9 1.87 10.21 -11.02
CA ALA A 9 0.71 10.28 -11.89
C ALA A 9 -0.43 9.40 -11.38
N ALA A 10 -0.15 8.16 -10.98
CA ALA A 10 -1.14 7.26 -10.40
C ALA A 10 -1.78 7.85 -9.12
N SER A 11 -0.98 8.44 -8.24
CA SER A 11 -1.47 9.10 -7.03
C SER A 11 -2.42 10.26 -7.36
N LYS A 12 -2.07 11.11 -8.33
CA LYS A 12 -2.92 12.23 -8.77
C LYS A 12 -4.22 11.75 -9.43
N VAL A 13 -4.14 10.79 -10.35
CA VAL A 13 -5.30 10.26 -11.07
C VAL A 13 -6.25 9.53 -10.12
N SER A 14 -5.72 8.76 -9.17
CA SER A 14 -6.53 8.06 -8.18
C SER A 14 -7.27 8.97 -7.20
N ALA A 15 -6.91 10.24 -7.12
CA ALA A 15 -7.63 11.25 -6.33
C ALA A 15 -8.84 11.84 -7.05
N VAL A 16 -8.98 11.64 -8.38
CA VAL A 16 -10.10 12.17 -9.18
C VAL A 16 -11.38 11.37 -8.84
N PRO A 17 -12.47 12.03 -8.39
CA PRO A 17 -13.67 11.33 -7.92
C PRO A 17 -14.27 10.36 -8.95
N ALA A 18 -14.42 10.78 -10.22
CA ALA A 18 -14.98 9.93 -11.28
C ALA A 18 -14.12 8.68 -11.57
N VAL A 19 -12.80 8.81 -11.50
CA VAL A 19 -11.87 7.68 -11.65
C VAL A 19 -12.00 6.73 -10.47
N ARG A 20 -12.09 7.25 -9.26
CA ARG A 20 -12.32 6.44 -8.05
C ARG A 20 -13.62 5.67 -8.12
N GLU A 21 -14.72 6.31 -8.49
CA GLU A 21 -16.03 5.69 -8.61
C GLU A 21 -16.02 4.54 -9.63
N PHE A 22 -15.44 4.76 -10.79
CA PHE A 22 -15.28 3.72 -11.81
C PHE A 22 -14.45 2.53 -11.30
N LEU A 23 -13.29 2.81 -10.70
CA LEU A 23 -12.40 1.76 -10.18
C LEU A 23 -13.01 1.03 -8.98
N PHE A 24 -13.78 1.72 -8.15
CA PHE A 24 -14.47 1.13 -7.01
C PHE A 24 -15.42 0.01 -7.45
N GLY A 25 -16.29 0.28 -8.40
CA GLY A 25 -17.20 -0.74 -8.95
C GLY A 25 -16.44 -1.92 -9.57
N LEU A 26 -15.40 -1.63 -10.37
CA LEU A 26 -14.57 -2.67 -10.98
C LEU A 26 -13.88 -3.56 -9.94
N GLN A 27 -13.32 -2.97 -8.90
CA GLN A 27 -12.64 -3.72 -7.83
C GLN A 27 -13.62 -4.61 -7.05
N GLN A 28 -14.81 -4.11 -6.74
CA GLN A 28 -15.84 -4.89 -6.08
C GLN A 28 -16.34 -6.04 -6.96
N ASP A 29 -16.53 -5.80 -8.25
CA ASP A 29 -16.93 -6.83 -9.23
C ASP A 29 -15.90 -7.95 -9.35
N ILE A 30 -14.62 -7.62 -9.37
CA ILE A 30 -13.53 -8.60 -9.39
C ILE A 30 -13.57 -9.46 -8.12
N ALA A 31 -13.69 -8.84 -6.95
CA ALA A 31 -13.71 -9.54 -5.67
C ALA A 31 -14.96 -10.41 -5.49
N ALA A 32 -16.10 -9.99 -6.06
CA ALA A 32 -17.34 -10.78 -5.99
C ALA A 32 -17.33 -12.06 -6.86
N LYS A 33 -16.47 -12.09 -7.88
CA LYS A 33 -16.43 -13.16 -8.88
C LYS A 33 -15.21 -14.07 -8.78
N ASN A 34 -14.22 -13.72 -7.96
CA ASN A 34 -12.94 -14.42 -7.90
C ASN A 34 -12.38 -14.43 -6.48
N ASP A 35 -11.64 -15.49 -6.15
CA ASP A 35 -10.71 -15.43 -5.02
C ASP A 35 -9.58 -14.49 -5.40
N CYS A 36 -9.35 -13.46 -4.60
CA CYS A 36 -8.38 -12.43 -4.92
C CYS A 36 -7.67 -11.87 -3.69
N VAL A 37 -6.47 -11.35 -3.91
CA VAL A 37 -5.75 -10.52 -2.97
C VAL A 37 -5.63 -9.12 -3.59
N MET A 38 -6.06 -8.10 -2.88
CA MET A 38 -5.97 -6.71 -3.33
C MET A 38 -5.13 -5.90 -2.37
N ASP A 39 -4.22 -5.09 -2.90
CA ASP A 39 -3.46 -4.11 -2.13
C ASP A 39 -3.86 -2.68 -2.50
N GLY A 40 -3.77 -1.77 -1.52
CA GLY A 40 -4.08 -0.36 -1.72
C GLY A 40 -4.11 0.40 -0.39
N ARG A 41 -4.58 1.66 -0.44
CA ARG A 41 -4.63 2.54 0.72
C ARG A 41 -5.94 2.43 1.51
N ASP A 42 -6.99 2.02 0.83
CA ASP A 42 -8.36 2.04 1.35
C ASP A 42 -9.14 0.76 1.01
N ILE A 43 -8.44 -0.32 0.59
CA ILE A 43 -9.10 -1.57 0.21
C ILE A 43 -9.91 -2.13 1.38
N GLY A 44 -9.30 -2.31 2.55
CA GLY A 44 -9.96 -2.90 3.71
C GLY A 44 -10.94 -1.97 4.44
N THR A 45 -10.88 -0.65 4.18
CA THR A 45 -11.74 0.33 4.86
C THR A 45 -12.93 0.78 4.01
N VAL A 46 -12.77 0.83 2.68
CA VAL A 46 -13.75 1.41 1.77
C VAL A 46 -14.15 0.44 0.67
N VAL A 47 -13.20 -0.16 -0.04
CA VAL A 47 -13.49 -0.98 -1.23
C VAL A 47 -14.06 -2.34 -0.85
N LEU A 48 -13.41 -3.05 0.06
CA LEU A 48 -13.80 -4.39 0.54
C LEU A 48 -13.88 -4.43 2.08
N PRO A 49 -14.84 -3.68 2.67
CA PRO A 49 -14.97 -3.60 4.13
C PRO A 49 -15.38 -4.93 4.78
N HIS A 50 -15.81 -5.90 4.00
CA HIS A 50 -16.21 -7.23 4.44
C HIS A 50 -15.24 -8.34 3.97
N ALA A 51 -14.01 -7.98 3.57
CA ALA A 51 -12.99 -8.97 3.23
C ALA A 51 -12.72 -9.92 4.41
N GLN A 52 -12.54 -11.21 4.11
CA GLN A 52 -12.33 -12.25 5.12
C GLN A 52 -11.09 -12.00 5.98
N VAL A 53 -9.99 -11.59 5.34
CA VAL A 53 -8.75 -11.25 6.03
C VAL A 53 -8.32 -9.86 5.60
N LYS A 54 -8.09 -8.97 6.56
CA LYS A 54 -7.57 -7.63 6.34
C LYS A 54 -6.23 -7.47 7.03
N ILE A 55 -5.23 -7.12 6.26
CA ILE A 55 -3.88 -6.88 6.77
C ILE A 55 -3.52 -5.42 6.54
N PHE A 56 -3.17 -4.73 7.62
CA PHE A 56 -2.53 -3.43 7.55
C PHE A 56 -1.01 -3.62 7.60
N LEU A 57 -0.42 -3.69 6.41
CA LEU A 57 1.02 -3.88 6.25
C LEU A 57 1.74 -2.55 6.45
N THR A 58 2.68 -2.52 7.38
CA THR A 58 3.45 -1.31 7.69
C THR A 58 4.95 -1.60 7.89
N ALA A 59 5.74 -0.56 7.81
CA ALA A 59 7.12 -0.48 8.25
C ALA A 59 7.45 1.00 8.53
N SER A 60 8.51 1.27 9.30
CA SER A 60 8.97 2.65 9.51
C SER A 60 9.25 3.37 8.19
N ALA A 61 9.10 4.69 8.16
CA ALA A 61 9.37 5.48 6.96
C ALA A 61 10.84 5.33 6.52
N GLU A 62 11.74 5.25 7.49
CA GLU A 62 13.18 5.07 7.31
C GLU A 62 13.50 3.73 6.63
N GLU A 63 12.86 2.63 7.09
CA GLU A 63 13.08 1.30 6.50
C GLU A 63 12.50 1.22 5.09
N ARG A 64 11.30 1.76 4.86
CA ARG A 64 10.70 1.83 3.52
C ARG A 64 11.53 2.68 2.57
N ALA A 65 12.08 3.80 3.04
CA ALA A 65 12.98 4.64 2.26
C ALA A 65 14.29 3.92 1.92
N ARG A 66 14.85 3.13 2.87
CA ARG A 66 16.05 2.31 2.63
C ARG A 66 15.81 1.26 1.54
N ARG A 67 14.69 0.52 1.62
CA ARG A 67 14.29 -0.46 0.59
C ARG A 67 14.13 0.19 -0.77
N ARG A 68 13.44 1.34 -0.82
CA ARG A 68 13.24 2.09 -2.06
C ARG A 68 14.52 2.65 -2.64
N TYR A 69 15.37 3.22 -1.79
CA TYR A 69 16.68 3.72 -2.20
C TYR A 69 17.52 2.61 -2.84
N LYS A 70 17.61 1.44 -2.19
CA LYS A 70 18.32 0.28 -2.73
C LYS A 70 17.78 -0.14 -4.09
N GLU A 71 16.46 -0.24 -4.24
CA GLU A 71 15.81 -0.56 -5.52
C GLU A 71 16.17 0.43 -6.63
N LEU A 72 16.20 1.73 -6.33
CA LEU A 72 16.52 2.78 -7.31
C LEU A 72 17.99 2.73 -7.72
N ILE A 73 18.90 2.52 -6.78
CA ILE A 73 20.34 2.37 -7.06
C ILE A 73 20.57 1.12 -7.93
N GLU A 74 19.93 -0.01 -7.62
CA GLU A 74 20.03 -1.25 -8.43
C GLU A 74 19.51 -1.06 -9.88
N LYS A 75 18.59 -0.11 -10.08
CA LYS A 75 18.09 0.28 -11.42
C LYS A 75 18.98 1.31 -12.12
N GLY A 76 20.07 1.75 -11.49
CA GLY A 76 21.00 2.74 -12.04
C GLY A 76 20.53 4.19 -11.89
N GLU A 77 19.50 4.45 -11.08
CA GLU A 77 19.04 5.80 -10.78
C GLU A 77 20.03 6.53 -9.87
N LYS A 78 20.21 7.82 -10.12
CA LYS A 78 21.02 8.69 -9.28
C LYS A 78 20.13 9.42 -8.29
N VAL A 79 20.03 8.91 -7.09
CA VAL A 79 19.17 9.44 -6.03
C VAL A 79 19.94 9.56 -4.71
N GLU A 80 19.53 10.49 -3.87
CA GLU A 80 20.03 10.65 -2.49
C GLU A 80 19.00 10.07 -1.52
N TYR A 81 19.46 9.35 -0.50
CA TYR A 81 18.58 8.71 0.50
C TYR A 81 17.67 9.71 1.19
N GLU A 82 18.17 10.87 1.56
CA GLU A 82 17.42 11.94 2.22
C GLU A 82 16.23 12.42 1.38
N ASN A 83 16.41 12.51 0.07
CA ASN A 83 15.34 12.88 -0.85
C ASN A 83 14.27 11.79 -0.92
N VAL A 84 14.70 10.53 -1.02
CA VAL A 84 13.77 9.38 -1.03
C VAL A 84 12.97 9.32 0.26
N LEU A 85 13.60 9.56 1.40
CA LEU A 85 12.94 9.60 2.72
C LEU A 85 11.94 10.76 2.82
N ALA A 86 12.35 11.96 2.39
CA ALA A 86 11.48 13.14 2.40
C ALA A 86 10.23 12.96 1.52
N GLU A 87 10.40 12.43 0.31
CA GLU A 87 9.29 12.11 -0.60
C GLU A 87 8.34 11.07 0.00
N MET A 88 8.89 10.06 0.66
CA MET A 88 8.09 9.01 1.31
C MET A 88 7.27 9.56 2.46
N LYS A 89 7.88 10.37 3.34
CA LYS A 89 7.17 11.03 4.45
C LYS A 89 6.08 12.00 3.93
N GLN A 90 6.36 12.73 2.86
CA GLN A 90 5.36 13.60 2.24
C GLN A 90 4.20 12.81 1.66
N ARG A 91 4.48 11.69 1.02
CA ARG A 91 3.43 10.82 0.48
C ARG A 91 2.57 10.21 1.58
N ASP A 92 3.18 9.71 2.66
CA ASP A 92 2.45 9.18 3.82
C ASP A 92 1.53 10.23 4.43
N TYR A 93 2.03 11.46 4.57
CA TYR A 93 1.23 12.59 5.03
C TYR A 93 0.03 12.83 4.12
N ASN A 94 0.25 12.89 2.80
CA ASN A 94 -0.81 13.12 1.84
C ASN A 94 -1.84 11.99 1.85
N ASP A 95 -1.39 10.72 1.85
CA ASP A 95 -2.27 9.54 1.86
C ASP A 95 -3.12 9.48 3.14
N SER A 96 -2.56 9.86 4.30
CA SER A 96 -3.26 9.82 5.59
C SER A 96 -4.20 11.01 5.82
N ASN A 97 -3.94 12.16 5.17
CA ASN A 97 -4.71 13.38 5.36
C ASN A 97 -5.63 13.74 4.18
N ARG A 98 -5.71 12.89 3.17
CA ARG A 98 -6.63 13.14 2.06
C ARG A 98 -8.09 13.11 2.53
N ALA A 99 -8.93 13.98 1.95
CA ALA A 99 -10.32 14.14 2.35
C ALA A 99 -11.19 12.91 2.05
N ILE A 100 -10.86 12.14 1.00
CA ILE A 100 -11.61 10.96 0.57
C ILE A 100 -10.75 9.72 0.80
N ALA A 101 -11.27 8.78 1.55
CA ALA A 101 -10.67 7.46 1.83
C ALA A 101 -9.18 7.55 2.28
N PRO A 102 -8.89 8.22 3.42
CA PRO A 102 -7.53 8.35 3.91
C PRO A 102 -6.92 6.98 4.24
N LEU A 103 -5.59 6.90 4.15
CA LEU A 103 -4.85 5.71 4.58
C LEU A 103 -4.99 5.52 6.08
N ARG A 104 -5.65 4.46 6.48
CA ARG A 104 -5.79 4.01 7.87
C ARG A 104 -6.07 2.52 7.95
N ALA A 105 -5.70 1.91 9.06
CA ALA A 105 -6.08 0.53 9.34
C ALA A 105 -7.62 0.42 9.48
N ALA A 106 -8.20 -0.63 8.91
CA ALA A 106 -9.58 -0.98 9.25
C ALA A 106 -9.65 -1.43 10.71
N PRO A 107 -10.80 -1.24 11.41
CA PRO A 107 -10.92 -1.62 12.82
C PRO A 107 -10.64 -3.10 13.11
N ASP A 108 -10.91 -3.95 12.14
CA ASP A 108 -10.71 -5.40 12.16
C ASP A 108 -9.46 -5.85 11.37
N ALA A 109 -8.59 -4.94 10.99
CA ALA A 109 -7.35 -5.28 10.31
C ALA A 109 -6.27 -5.75 11.29
N ILE A 110 -5.56 -6.79 10.90
CA ILE A 110 -4.37 -7.27 11.61
C ILE A 110 -3.18 -6.44 11.15
N THR A 111 -2.54 -5.74 12.07
CA THR A 111 -1.34 -4.96 11.74
C THR A 111 -0.11 -5.86 11.67
N VAL A 112 0.57 -5.82 10.54
CA VAL A 112 1.83 -6.54 10.31
C VAL A 112 2.94 -5.51 10.10
N ASP A 113 3.73 -5.28 11.13
CA ASP A 113 4.94 -4.46 11.04
C ASP A 113 6.10 -5.31 10.54
N THR A 114 6.75 -4.83 9.49
CA THR A 114 7.88 -5.49 8.82
C THR A 114 9.19 -4.69 8.94
N THR A 115 9.26 -3.72 9.86
CA THR A 115 10.42 -2.83 10.01
C THR A 115 11.71 -3.61 10.22
N GLU A 116 11.69 -4.63 11.09
CA GLU A 116 12.86 -5.44 11.44
C GLU A 116 12.93 -6.77 10.66
N LEU A 117 12.07 -6.97 9.67
CA LEU A 117 11.96 -8.23 8.97
C LEU A 117 12.61 -8.16 7.57
N SER A 118 13.28 -9.23 7.19
CA SER A 118 13.64 -9.50 5.80
C SER A 118 12.40 -9.70 4.93
N LEU A 119 12.59 -9.75 3.63
CA LEU A 119 11.50 -10.04 2.69
C LEU A 119 10.86 -11.42 2.97
N ASP A 120 11.69 -12.46 3.14
CA ASP A 120 11.23 -13.83 3.38
C ASP A 120 10.48 -13.95 4.70
N GLU A 121 10.98 -13.35 5.77
CA GLU A 121 10.30 -13.30 7.06
C GLU A 121 8.97 -12.54 6.99
N SER A 122 8.93 -11.45 6.22
CA SER A 122 7.70 -10.69 5.99
C SER A 122 6.65 -11.53 5.25
N ILE A 123 7.07 -12.28 4.22
CA ILE A 123 6.20 -13.17 3.45
C ILE A 123 5.65 -14.29 4.36
N GLU A 124 6.50 -14.95 5.15
CA GLU A 124 6.05 -16.02 6.04
C GLU A 124 5.11 -15.49 7.14
N LYS A 125 5.37 -14.32 7.69
CA LYS A 125 4.49 -13.67 8.66
C LYS A 125 3.10 -13.40 8.05
N ILE A 126 3.03 -12.85 6.83
CA ILE A 126 1.78 -12.61 6.13
C ILE A 126 1.04 -13.92 5.86
N LYS A 127 1.73 -14.96 5.38
CA LYS A 127 1.14 -16.28 5.13
C LYS A 127 0.53 -16.88 6.41
N ASN A 128 1.23 -16.76 7.53
CA ASN A 128 0.74 -17.28 8.81
C ASN A 128 -0.52 -16.53 9.25
N VAL A 129 -0.53 -15.20 9.17
CA VAL A 129 -1.72 -14.39 9.44
C VAL A 129 -2.91 -14.83 8.58
N ILE A 130 -2.69 -15.06 7.28
CA ILE A 130 -3.75 -15.53 6.38
C ILE A 130 -4.25 -16.91 6.81
N LYS A 131 -3.36 -17.89 7.07
CA LYS A 131 -3.75 -19.25 7.46
C LYS A 131 -4.51 -19.32 8.78
N GLU A 132 -4.19 -18.42 9.71
CA GLU A 132 -4.84 -18.37 11.03
C GLU A 132 -6.22 -17.71 11.00
N ASN A 133 -6.55 -16.99 9.91
CA ASN A 133 -7.77 -16.18 9.80
C ASN A 133 -8.67 -16.56 8.62
N LEU A 134 -8.32 -17.59 7.86
CA LEU A 134 -9.18 -18.25 6.86
C LEU A 134 -9.83 -19.46 7.48
#